data_365a40508b5d0c4865a79b8a1866d5c9
#
_entry.id   365a40508b5d0c4865a79b8a1866d5c9
#
_cell.length_a   1.000
_cell.length_b   1.000
_cell.length_c   1.000
_cell.angle_alpha   90.00
_cell.angle_beta   90.00
_cell.angle_gamma   90.00
#
_symmetry.space_group_name_H-M   'P 1'
#
loop_
_entity.id
_entity.type
_entity.pdbx_description
1 polymer ?
#
loop_
_entity_poly.entity_id
_entity_poly.type
_entity_poly.pdbx_seq_one_letter_code
_entity_poly.pdbx_strand_id
1 'polypeptide(L)'
;PPGGWIRPGRRPCATPSGTAGRECVAAGRARGAGSRLTGRDRPRDQPRFRRAAGYGRLMTGSNPVSASDPVPAPASGPVPGPALRPGALLARTREELAAALAGDAAPRAVVMTMGALHEGHFDLVVEAARRAGPDGTVVVTIFVNPLQFAAGEDLEAYPRTLAADVDGLVRVLSGGPGRPRAGRLVVFAPDPRVVYPDGEPGVRLDPGPMAAVLEGAVRPTHFAGVLQVVLILMHLVGPRWAVFGRKDAQQLAIVSAMVRDLAVPVEIVPVDIRRERDGLAMSSRNSYLSPEQRGRALALSRALEAGRAAAAAGADAAGVRRAAAELLDAAPGVEVDYVAVVDPLTFVERAGAGLGLPGADGVAAAGEVLLAVAARVGPTRLIDNALIDLG
;
A
#
# COMPACT_ATOMS: atom_id res chain seq x y z
N PRO A 1 -11.79 -1.13 -56.08
CA PRO A 1 -11.48 0.30 -56.22
C PRO A 1 -11.16 0.86 -54.84
N PRO A 2 -10.09 1.65 -54.74
CA PRO A 2 -9.51 2.05 -53.45
C PRO A 2 -10.01 3.44 -53.04
N GLY A 3 -10.20 3.63 -51.76
CA GLY A 3 -10.59 4.90 -51.17
C GLY A 3 -9.44 5.48 -50.36
N GLY A 4 -9.11 6.75 -50.66
CA GLY A 4 -7.88 7.45 -50.29
C GLY A 4 -7.81 7.95 -48.86
N TRP A 5 -6.56 8.14 -48.46
CA TRP A 5 -6.14 8.82 -47.25
C TRP A 5 -6.19 10.34 -47.41
N ILE A 6 -6.91 11.04 -46.52
CA ILE A 6 -6.91 12.50 -46.42
C ILE A 6 -6.04 12.89 -45.22
N ARG A 7 -4.98 13.65 -45.48
CA ARG A 7 -4.20 14.37 -44.45
C ARG A 7 -4.83 15.75 -44.18
N PRO A 8 -4.95 16.24 -42.96
CA PRO A 8 -5.30 17.64 -42.69
C PRO A 8 -4.02 18.51 -42.69
N GLY A 9 -4.17 19.65 -43.41
CA GLY A 9 -3.13 20.61 -43.69
C GLY A 9 -2.74 21.50 -42.51
N ARG A 10 -1.52 21.97 -42.58
CA ARG A 10 -0.92 23.05 -41.77
C ARG A 10 -1.55 24.39 -42.15
N ARG A 11 -1.92 25.22 -41.19
CA ARG A 11 -2.18 26.65 -41.37
C ARG A 11 -0.99 27.49 -40.89
N PRO A 12 -0.64 28.62 -41.54
CA PRO A 12 0.50 29.42 -41.26
C PRO A 12 0.27 30.48 -40.19
N CYS A 13 1.36 30.81 -39.44
CA CYS A 13 1.43 31.94 -38.51
C CYS A 13 1.31 33.27 -39.25
N ALA A 14 0.47 34.18 -38.75
CA ALA A 14 0.49 35.59 -39.09
C ALA A 14 1.18 36.38 -37.98
N THR A 15 2.17 37.16 -38.34
CA THR A 15 2.81 38.21 -37.55
C THR A 15 2.00 39.51 -37.62
N PRO A 16 2.06 40.37 -36.58
CA PRO A 16 1.95 41.80 -36.77
C PRO A 16 3.25 42.53 -36.36
N SER A 17 3.63 43.42 -37.26
CA SER A 17 4.68 44.45 -37.19
C SER A 17 4.23 45.65 -36.32
N GLY A 18 5.23 46.36 -35.77
CA GLY A 18 5.07 47.80 -35.43
C GLY A 18 5.86 48.23 -34.21
N THR A 19 7.01 48.69 -34.42
CA THR A 19 7.68 50.00 -34.21
C THR A 19 7.97 50.51 -32.78
N ALA A 20 9.20 50.67 -32.54
CA ALA A 20 10.01 51.87 -32.20
C ALA A 20 10.24 52.22 -30.73
N GLY A 21 11.52 52.45 -30.44
CA GLY A 21 11.97 53.24 -29.28
C GLY A 21 13.30 52.80 -28.70
N ARG A 22 14.37 53.27 -29.31
CA ARG A 22 15.75 53.53 -28.90
C ARG A 22 15.92 53.81 -27.38
N GLU A 23 16.97 53.27 -26.77
CA GLU A 23 18.23 54.02 -26.52
C GLU A 23 19.32 53.10 -25.97
N CYS A 24 20.47 53.21 -26.60
CA CYS A 24 21.76 52.69 -26.15
C CYS A 24 22.40 53.64 -25.13
N VAL A 25 23.04 53.13 -24.09
CA VAL A 25 24.25 53.76 -23.54
C VAL A 25 25.28 52.71 -23.18
N ALA A 26 26.51 53.06 -23.56
CA ALA A 26 27.71 52.26 -23.68
C ALA A 26 28.58 52.21 -22.41
N ALA A 27 29.35 51.14 -22.33
CA ALA A 27 30.80 51.10 -22.07
C ALA A 27 31.38 51.66 -20.76
N GLY A 28 32.13 50.80 -20.11
CA GLY A 28 33.11 51.17 -19.08
C GLY A 28 34.09 50.03 -18.81
N ARG A 29 35.16 49.98 -19.60
CA ARG A 29 36.38 49.19 -19.30
C ARG A 29 37.19 49.92 -18.24
N ALA A 30 37.68 49.21 -17.23
CA ALA A 30 38.90 49.61 -16.52
C ALA A 30 39.77 48.37 -16.24
N ARG A 31 40.99 48.48 -16.71
CA ARG A 31 42.15 47.59 -16.45
C ARG A 31 42.84 48.06 -15.18
N GLY A 32 43.48 47.17 -14.47
CA GLY A 32 44.62 47.60 -13.68
C GLY A 32 44.98 46.68 -12.53
N ALA A 33 46.15 46.09 -12.76
CA ALA A 33 47.25 45.89 -11.83
C ALA A 33 47.20 44.81 -10.76
N GLY A 34 48.12 43.93 -10.94
CA GLY A 34 48.57 42.86 -10.10
C GLY A 34 49.33 43.32 -8.86
N SER A 35 49.35 42.44 -7.89
CA SER A 35 50.49 42.32 -6.97
C SER A 35 50.61 40.87 -6.52
N ARG A 36 51.79 40.34 -6.68
CA ARG A 36 52.26 39.08 -6.09
C ARG A 36 52.52 39.32 -4.61
N LEU A 37 52.07 38.43 -3.75
CA LEU A 37 52.75 38.16 -2.47
C LEU A 37 52.51 36.67 -2.09
N THR A 38 53.56 36.07 -1.96
CA THR A 38 54.12 34.89 -1.30
C THR A 38 53.45 34.43 0.02
N GLY A 39 53.31 33.14 0.17
CA GLY A 39 53.70 32.48 1.41
C GLY A 39 52.62 31.91 2.29
N ARG A 40 52.59 30.59 2.31
CA ARG A 40 52.39 29.74 3.50
C ARG A 40 51.19 30.05 4.41
N ASP A 41 50.18 29.18 4.42
CA ASP A 41 49.91 28.26 5.51
C ASP A 41 48.59 27.50 5.23
N ARG A 42 48.71 26.17 5.22
CA ARG A 42 47.57 25.27 5.36
C ARG A 42 47.34 25.03 6.84
N PRO A 43 46.09 24.89 7.25
CA PRO A 43 45.76 23.74 8.06
C PRO A 43 44.73 22.85 7.38
N ARG A 44 45.12 21.62 7.22
CA ARG A 44 44.24 20.47 7.06
C ARG A 44 43.57 20.21 8.40
N ASP A 45 42.25 20.31 8.46
CA ASP A 45 41.46 19.65 9.47
C ASP A 45 40.43 18.78 8.78
N GLN A 46 40.82 17.53 8.57
CA GLN A 46 39.90 16.43 8.38
C GLN A 46 39.53 15.90 9.78
N PRO A 47 38.24 15.71 10.11
CA PRO A 47 37.86 15.04 11.33
C PRO A 47 38.26 13.56 11.24
N ARG A 48 39.26 13.19 12.04
CA ARG A 48 39.66 11.81 12.29
C ARG A 48 38.51 11.11 13.03
N PHE A 49 37.91 10.09 12.41
CA PHE A 49 37.09 9.11 13.11
C PHE A 49 37.92 8.48 14.21
N ARG A 50 37.65 8.82 15.47
CA ARG A 50 38.13 8.10 16.64
C ARG A 50 37.41 6.76 16.68
N ARG A 51 38.16 5.67 16.52
CA ARG A 51 37.74 4.33 16.95
C ARG A 51 37.38 4.40 18.42
N ALA A 52 36.14 4.22 18.76
CA ALA A 52 35.71 3.91 20.14
C ALA A 52 36.06 2.43 20.41
N ALA A 53 37.20 2.23 21.04
CA ALA A 53 37.48 1.01 21.76
C ALA A 53 36.79 1.10 23.13
N GLY A 54 35.91 0.17 23.43
CA GLY A 54 35.28 0.13 24.76
C GLY A 54 33.95 -0.62 24.79
N TYR A 55 33.90 -1.86 24.31
CA TYR A 55 32.91 -2.84 24.78
C TYR A 55 33.68 -4.01 25.43
N GLY A 56 34.02 -3.84 26.66
CA GLY A 56 34.60 -4.87 27.49
C GLY A 56 34.07 -4.75 28.92
N ARG A 57 33.42 -5.80 29.36
CA ARG A 57 33.07 -6.11 30.76
C ARG A 57 31.92 -5.32 31.39
N LEU A 58 30.75 -5.96 31.39
CA LEU A 58 29.86 -6.04 32.56
C LEU A 58 28.79 -7.11 32.29
N MET A 59 29.08 -8.38 32.50
CA MET A 59 28.13 -9.46 32.77
C MET A 59 28.90 -10.58 33.51
N THR A 60 29.07 -10.42 34.80
CA THR A 60 29.28 -11.55 35.73
C THR A 60 28.22 -11.44 36.82
N GLY A 61 27.12 -12.11 36.58
CA GLY A 61 26.06 -12.34 37.53
C GLY A 61 25.32 -13.61 37.11
N SER A 62 25.93 -14.73 37.41
CA SER A 62 25.34 -16.06 37.22
C SER A 62 24.34 -16.35 38.31
N ASN A 63 23.02 -16.21 37.95
CA ASN A 63 21.97 -16.94 38.65
C ASN A 63 21.69 -18.23 37.87
N PRO A 64 21.73 -19.41 38.51
CA PRO A 64 21.34 -20.65 37.87
C PRO A 64 19.83 -20.70 37.72
N VAL A 65 19.36 -20.50 36.47
CA VAL A 65 17.98 -20.84 36.10
C VAL A 65 17.90 -22.36 36.01
N SER A 66 17.04 -22.92 36.85
CA SER A 66 16.67 -24.35 36.86
C SER A 66 16.32 -24.81 35.44
N ALA A 67 16.93 -25.92 35.03
CA ALA A 67 16.60 -26.60 33.78
C ALA A 67 15.12 -27.01 33.81
N SER A 68 14.28 -26.30 33.11
CA SER A 68 12.94 -26.74 32.73
C SER A 68 13.06 -27.74 31.60
N ASP A 69 12.38 -28.89 31.76
CA ASP A 69 12.30 -29.96 30.78
C ASP A 69 12.06 -29.45 29.36
N PRO A 70 12.65 -30.06 28.33
CA PRO A 70 12.43 -29.68 26.95
C PRO A 70 10.99 -29.96 26.59
N VAL A 71 10.25 -28.89 26.23
CA VAL A 71 8.93 -29.00 25.60
C VAL A 71 9.10 -29.85 24.34
N PRO A 72 8.36 -30.97 24.19
CA PRO A 72 8.47 -31.79 22.99
C PRO A 72 8.09 -30.97 21.77
N ALA A 73 9.00 -30.91 20.81
CA ALA A 73 8.75 -30.31 19.52
C ALA A 73 7.51 -30.97 18.89
N PRO A 74 6.55 -30.20 18.36
CA PRO A 74 5.42 -30.79 17.65
C PRO A 74 5.98 -31.63 16.47
N ALA A 75 5.55 -32.89 16.39
CA ALA A 75 5.93 -33.80 15.33
C ALA A 75 5.48 -33.21 13.98
N SER A 76 6.39 -32.54 13.30
CA SER A 76 6.22 -32.05 11.94
C SER A 76 6.52 -33.18 10.96
N GLY A 77 5.59 -34.13 10.86
CA GLY A 77 5.47 -34.90 9.61
C GLY A 77 4.89 -33.98 8.54
N PRO A 78 5.27 -34.13 7.25
CA PRO A 78 4.66 -33.36 6.19
C PRO A 78 3.17 -33.67 6.17
N VAL A 79 2.34 -32.68 6.54
CA VAL A 79 0.90 -32.77 6.33
C VAL A 79 0.72 -32.87 4.81
N PRO A 80 0.12 -33.95 4.28
CA PRO A 80 -0.11 -34.05 2.86
C PRO A 80 -0.95 -32.84 2.45
N GLY A 81 -0.37 -32.02 1.55
CA GLY A 81 -1.05 -30.85 1.03
C GLY A 81 -2.39 -31.26 0.43
N PRO A 82 -3.43 -30.43 0.49
CA PRO A 82 -4.71 -30.74 -0.14
C PRO A 82 -4.47 -31.07 -1.61
N ALA A 83 -5.03 -32.19 -2.09
CA ALA A 83 -4.95 -32.58 -3.49
C ALA A 83 -5.48 -31.42 -4.34
N LEU A 84 -4.57 -30.76 -5.07
CA LEU A 84 -4.90 -29.59 -5.87
C LEU A 84 -5.84 -30.01 -7.00
N ARG A 85 -6.90 -29.22 -7.19
CA ARG A 85 -7.78 -29.37 -8.35
C ARG A 85 -7.01 -29.04 -9.63
N PRO A 86 -7.37 -29.63 -10.79
CA PRO A 86 -6.73 -29.32 -12.07
C PRO A 86 -6.72 -27.80 -12.30
N GLY A 87 -5.53 -27.23 -12.53
CA GLY A 87 -5.35 -25.83 -12.91
C GLY A 87 -4.72 -24.91 -11.86
N ALA A 88 -4.47 -25.35 -10.61
CA ALA A 88 -3.78 -24.55 -9.60
C ALA A 88 -2.51 -25.26 -9.11
N LEU A 89 -1.41 -24.51 -8.97
CA LEU A 89 -0.17 -24.96 -8.37
C LEU A 89 -0.01 -24.31 -6.98
N LEU A 90 0.26 -25.13 -5.97
CA LEU A 90 0.59 -24.63 -4.62
C LEU A 90 2.09 -24.71 -4.42
N ALA A 91 2.71 -23.59 -4.11
CA ALA A 91 4.11 -23.47 -3.73
C ALA A 91 4.23 -23.03 -2.26
N ARG A 92 5.09 -23.66 -1.50
CA ARG A 92 5.36 -23.37 -0.08
C ARG A 92 6.79 -22.90 0.16
N THR A 93 7.71 -23.17 -0.77
CA THR A 93 9.10 -22.73 -0.70
C THR A 93 9.43 -21.81 -1.88
N ARG A 94 10.57 -21.12 -1.80
CA ARG A 94 11.07 -20.28 -2.91
C ARG A 94 11.42 -21.11 -4.14
N GLU A 95 11.96 -22.30 -3.94
CA GLU A 95 12.32 -23.26 -4.99
C GLU A 95 11.08 -23.77 -5.71
N GLU A 96 10.02 -24.12 -4.97
CA GLU A 96 8.74 -24.54 -5.53
C GLU A 96 8.08 -23.38 -6.32
N LEU A 97 8.12 -22.16 -5.80
CA LEU A 97 7.64 -20.99 -6.52
C LEU A 97 8.44 -20.76 -7.81
N ALA A 98 9.77 -20.79 -7.72
CA ALA A 98 10.63 -20.62 -8.88
C ALA A 98 10.38 -21.72 -9.93
N ALA A 99 10.22 -22.98 -9.50
CA ALA A 99 9.87 -24.09 -10.40
C ALA A 99 8.48 -23.90 -11.05
N ALA A 100 7.48 -23.44 -10.27
CA ALA A 100 6.15 -23.13 -10.78
C ALA A 100 6.14 -21.99 -11.80
N LEU A 101 7.10 -21.06 -11.72
CA LEU A 101 7.23 -19.91 -12.63
C LEU A 101 8.29 -20.11 -13.72
N ALA A 102 9.05 -21.23 -13.69
CA ALA A 102 10.11 -21.50 -14.64
C ALA A 102 9.57 -21.71 -16.06
N GLY A 103 10.29 -21.17 -17.05
CA GLY A 103 9.92 -21.29 -18.46
C GLY A 103 8.66 -20.52 -18.87
N ASP A 104 8.03 -19.81 -17.95
CA ASP A 104 6.84 -19.01 -18.21
C ASP A 104 7.25 -17.59 -18.62
N ALA A 105 7.21 -17.32 -19.93
CA ALA A 105 7.42 -15.99 -20.51
C ALA A 105 6.14 -15.13 -20.52
N ALA A 106 5.00 -15.71 -20.12
CA ALA A 106 3.72 -15.01 -20.10
C ALA A 106 3.67 -13.92 -19.04
N PRO A 107 2.89 -12.86 -19.25
CA PRO A 107 2.75 -11.79 -18.26
C PRO A 107 2.18 -12.32 -16.94
N ARG A 108 2.73 -11.83 -15.82
CA ARG A 108 2.30 -12.23 -14.48
C ARG A 108 1.60 -11.08 -13.78
N ALA A 109 0.50 -11.38 -13.10
CA ALA A 109 -0.13 -10.50 -12.15
C ALA A 109 -0.09 -11.11 -10.75
N VAL A 110 0.15 -10.31 -9.72
CA VAL A 110 0.17 -10.77 -8.32
C VAL A 110 -0.93 -10.11 -7.50
N VAL A 111 -1.55 -10.92 -6.64
CA VAL A 111 -2.43 -10.47 -5.55
C VAL A 111 -1.82 -10.95 -4.23
N MET A 112 -1.42 -10.01 -3.39
CA MET A 112 -0.77 -10.33 -2.11
C MET A 112 -1.78 -10.24 -0.97
N THR A 113 -2.00 -11.37 -0.27
CA THR A 113 -3.00 -11.50 0.79
C THR A 113 -2.44 -12.18 2.04
N MET A 114 -3.18 -12.08 3.12
CA MET A 114 -2.89 -12.84 4.35
C MET A 114 -3.77 -14.10 4.50
N GLY A 115 -4.61 -14.42 3.51
CA GLY A 115 -5.60 -15.50 3.60
C GLY A 115 -6.95 -15.03 4.14
N ALA A 116 -7.82 -15.97 4.53
CA ALA A 116 -9.22 -15.74 4.86
C ALA A 116 -9.95 -14.95 3.75
N LEU A 117 -9.82 -15.49 2.52
CA LEU A 117 -10.26 -14.79 1.32
C LEU A 117 -11.78 -14.64 1.27
N HIS A 118 -12.22 -13.47 0.87
CA HIS A 118 -13.62 -13.11 0.66
C HIS A 118 -13.82 -12.48 -0.73
N GLU A 119 -15.07 -12.18 -1.10
CA GLU A 119 -15.40 -11.67 -2.44
C GLU A 119 -14.60 -10.41 -2.84
N GLY A 120 -14.23 -9.54 -1.88
CA GLY A 120 -13.33 -8.40 -2.15
C GLY A 120 -11.94 -8.82 -2.61
N HIS A 121 -11.37 -9.90 -2.05
CA HIS A 121 -10.12 -10.46 -2.55
C HIS A 121 -10.30 -11.12 -3.92
N PHE A 122 -11.43 -11.77 -4.14
CA PHE A 122 -11.72 -12.37 -5.44
C PHE A 122 -11.88 -11.34 -6.55
N ASP A 123 -12.38 -10.14 -6.25
CA ASP A 123 -12.39 -9.03 -7.24
C ASP A 123 -10.96 -8.63 -7.64
N LEU A 124 -9.99 -8.61 -6.70
CA LEU A 124 -8.57 -8.39 -7.03
C LEU A 124 -8.03 -9.49 -7.96
N VAL A 125 -8.38 -10.73 -7.69
CA VAL A 125 -7.94 -11.90 -8.49
C VAL A 125 -8.56 -11.86 -9.88
N VAL A 126 -9.81 -11.45 -10.01
CA VAL A 126 -10.50 -11.25 -11.31
C VAL A 126 -9.80 -10.16 -12.11
N GLU A 127 -9.44 -9.03 -11.50
CA GLU A 127 -8.68 -7.97 -12.19
C GLU A 127 -7.28 -8.44 -12.56
N ALA A 128 -6.59 -9.17 -11.68
CA ALA A 128 -5.29 -9.79 -11.99
C ALA A 128 -5.37 -10.71 -13.21
N ALA A 129 -6.41 -11.55 -13.30
CA ALA A 129 -6.63 -12.43 -14.44
C ALA A 129 -6.95 -11.65 -15.72
N ARG A 130 -7.71 -10.56 -15.62
CA ARG A 130 -7.99 -9.68 -16.77
C ARG A 130 -6.72 -9.04 -17.31
N ARG A 131 -5.82 -8.57 -16.43
CA ARG A 131 -4.53 -7.98 -16.80
C ARG A 131 -3.56 -9.00 -17.38
N ALA A 132 -3.45 -10.17 -16.76
CA ALA A 132 -2.57 -11.24 -17.23
C ALA A 132 -3.02 -11.84 -18.57
N GLY A 133 -4.33 -11.86 -18.82
CA GLY A 133 -4.92 -12.46 -20.02
C GLY A 133 -5.05 -13.98 -19.94
N PRO A 134 -5.63 -14.59 -20.99
CA PRO A 134 -5.95 -16.03 -20.98
C PRO A 134 -4.72 -16.94 -20.95
N ASP A 135 -3.57 -16.47 -21.40
CA ASP A 135 -2.29 -17.21 -21.41
C ASP A 135 -1.38 -16.80 -20.25
N GLY A 136 -1.77 -15.79 -19.48
CA GLY A 136 -0.98 -15.23 -18.40
C GLY A 136 -1.09 -16.01 -17.10
N THR A 137 -0.19 -15.68 -16.15
CA THR A 137 -0.15 -16.31 -14.84
C THR A 137 -0.65 -15.33 -13.76
N VAL A 138 -1.62 -15.80 -12.98
CA VAL A 138 -2.03 -15.12 -11.73
C VAL A 138 -1.33 -15.81 -10.57
N VAL A 139 -0.59 -15.03 -9.79
CA VAL A 139 0.02 -15.49 -8.53
C VAL A 139 -0.75 -14.89 -7.38
N VAL A 140 -1.26 -15.72 -6.48
CA VAL A 140 -1.87 -15.25 -5.24
C VAL A 140 -0.99 -15.67 -4.07
N THR A 141 -0.52 -14.70 -3.29
CA THR A 141 0.22 -15.05 -2.08
C THR A 141 -0.72 -15.12 -0.89
N ILE A 142 -0.53 -16.12 -0.03
CA ILE A 142 -1.27 -16.28 1.23
C ILE A 142 -0.22 -16.36 2.33
N PHE A 143 0.06 -15.21 2.94
CA PHE A 143 1.12 -15.09 3.94
C PHE A 143 0.73 -14.12 5.06
N VAL A 144 0.52 -14.66 6.26
CA VAL A 144 0.29 -13.86 7.48
C VAL A 144 1.64 -13.30 7.91
N ASN A 145 1.91 -12.05 7.54
CA ASN A 145 3.21 -11.42 7.74
C ASN A 145 3.41 -10.96 9.19
N PRO A 146 4.33 -11.55 9.97
CA PRO A 146 4.51 -11.17 11.37
C PRO A 146 5.03 -9.74 11.56
N LEU A 147 5.77 -9.20 10.58
CA LEU A 147 6.41 -7.87 10.71
C LEU A 147 5.41 -6.70 10.65
N GLN A 148 4.19 -6.93 10.19
CA GLN A 148 3.17 -5.88 10.12
C GLN A 148 2.22 -5.84 11.32
N PHE A 149 2.42 -6.73 12.30
CA PHE A 149 1.65 -6.78 13.53
C PHE A 149 2.46 -6.26 14.70
N ALA A 150 1.89 -5.33 15.46
CA ALA A 150 2.46 -4.89 16.72
C ALA A 150 2.18 -5.91 17.85
N ALA A 151 2.91 -5.79 18.95
CA ALA A 151 2.62 -6.58 20.14
C ALA A 151 1.18 -6.34 20.63
N GLY A 152 0.41 -7.42 20.80
CA GLY A 152 -0.99 -7.35 21.22
C GLY A 152 -2.01 -7.21 20.08
N GLU A 153 -1.58 -7.16 18.82
CA GLU A 153 -2.49 -7.29 17.68
C GLU A 153 -2.89 -8.77 17.42
N ASP A 154 -3.84 -8.97 16.52
CA ASP A 154 -4.52 -10.25 16.26
C ASP A 154 -3.72 -11.27 15.42
N LEU A 155 -2.37 -11.24 15.47
CA LEU A 155 -1.50 -12.13 14.68
C LEU A 155 -1.81 -13.63 14.91
N GLU A 156 -1.95 -14.05 16.18
CA GLU A 156 -2.23 -15.44 16.53
C GLU A 156 -3.67 -15.84 16.20
N ALA A 157 -4.60 -14.91 16.39
CA ALA A 157 -6.02 -15.10 16.12
C ALA A 157 -6.38 -14.95 14.64
N TYR A 158 -5.44 -14.49 13.79
CA TYR A 158 -5.71 -14.25 12.39
C TYR A 158 -6.12 -15.56 11.69
N PRO A 159 -7.27 -15.60 10.97
CA PRO A 159 -7.79 -16.82 10.39
C PRO A 159 -6.83 -17.45 9.36
N ARG A 160 -6.67 -18.77 9.43
CA ARG A 160 -5.82 -19.57 8.52
C ARG A 160 -6.68 -20.61 7.83
N THR A 161 -7.16 -20.29 6.63
CA THR A 161 -8.18 -21.06 5.88
C THR A 161 -7.68 -21.52 4.51
N LEU A 162 -6.37 -21.87 4.40
CA LEU A 162 -5.70 -22.11 3.12
C LEU A 162 -6.48 -23.03 2.16
N ALA A 163 -7.06 -24.12 2.63
CA ALA A 163 -7.80 -25.05 1.77
C ALA A 163 -9.06 -24.37 1.15
N ALA A 164 -9.84 -23.65 1.97
CA ALA A 164 -11.01 -22.92 1.50
C ALA A 164 -10.62 -21.75 0.58
N ASP A 165 -9.50 -21.10 0.87
CA ASP A 165 -8.96 -20.01 0.06
C ASP A 165 -8.57 -20.52 -1.34
N VAL A 166 -7.84 -21.64 -1.43
CA VAL A 166 -7.47 -22.27 -2.70
C VAL A 166 -8.71 -22.71 -3.50
N ASP A 167 -9.70 -23.33 -2.84
CA ASP A 167 -10.96 -23.71 -3.48
C ASP A 167 -11.71 -22.49 -4.04
N GLY A 168 -11.72 -21.39 -3.29
CA GLY A 168 -12.28 -20.11 -3.72
C GLY A 168 -11.59 -19.55 -4.97
N LEU A 169 -10.25 -19.55 -4.97
CA LEU A 169 -9.43 -19.07 -6.09
C LEU A 169 -9.66 -19.90 -7.37
N VAL A 170 -9.64 -21.23 -7.24
CA VAL A 170 -9.94 -22.13 -8.37
C VAL A 170 -11.33 -21.86 -8.93
N ARG A 171 -12.35 -21.76 -8.06
CA ARG A 171 -13.73 -21.46 -8.47
C ARG A 171 -13.84 -20.15 -9.23
N VAL A 172 -13.15 -19.09 -8.77
CA VAL A 172 -13.22 -17.76 -9.38
C VAL A 172 -12.57 -17.73 -10.75
N LEU A 173 -11.48 -18.47 -10.94
CA LEU A 173 -10.70 -18.50 -12.19
C LEU A 173 -11.04 -19.66 -13.13
N SER A 174 -11.95 -20.57 -12.76
CA SER A 174 -12.39 -21.68 -13.63
C SER A 174 -13.19 -21.23 -14.85
N GLY A 175 -13.49 -19.94 -14.95
CA GLY A 175 -14.31 -19.39 -16.01
C GLY A 175 -15.81 -19.57 -15.74
N GLY A 176 -16.59 -18.65 -16.27
CA GLY A 176 -18.05 -18.63 -16.17
C GLY A 176 -18.56 -17.37 -16.89
N PRO A 177 -19.86 -17.17 -17.02
CA PRO A 177 -20.40 -15.97 -17.66
C PRO A 177 -19.82 -14.71 -17.00
N GLY A 178 -19.10 -13.89 -17.77
CA GLY A 178 -18.52 -12.62 -17.33
C GLY A 178 -17.25 -12.73 -16.47
N ARG A 179 -16.68 -13.91 -16.22
CA ARG A 179 -15.43 -14.09 -15.47
C ARG A 179 -14.26 -14.39 -16.40
N PRO A 180 -13.11 -13.72 -16.24
CA PRO A 180 -11.91 -14.01 -17.01
C PRO A 180 -11.35 -15.39 -16.63
N ARG A 181 -10.73 -16.08 -17.61
CA ARG A 181 -9.86 -17.22 -17.34
C ARG A 181 -8.44 -16.73 -17.22
N ALA A 182 -7.70 -17.21 -16.23
CA ALA A 182 -6.25 -17.15 -16.24
C ALA A 182 -5.70 -18.40 -16.92
N GLY A 183 -4.59 -18.28 -17.62
CA GLY A 183 -3.88 -19.42 -18.19
C GLY A 183 -3.36 -20.34 -17.09
N ARG A 184 -2.84 -19.75 -16.00
CA ARG A 184 -2.27 -20.46 -14.86
C ARG A 184 -2.59 -19.75 -13.55
N LEU A 185 -2.88 -20.52 -12.51
CA LEU A 185 -2.96 -20.05 -11.12
C LEU A 185 -1.82 -20.65 -10.30
N VAL A 186 -1.03 -19.82 -9.66
CA VAL A 186 -0.03 -20.22 -8.68
C VAL A 186 -0.41 -19.61 -7.34
N VAL A 187 -0.58 -20.44 -6.31
CA VAL A 187 -0.78 -20.03 -4.93
C VAL A 187 0.53 -20.20 -4.19
N PHE A 188 1.09 -19.09 -3.69
CA PHE A 188 2.29 -19.12 -2.87
C PHE A 188 1.91 -18.91 -1.40
N ALA A 189 2.03 -19.98 -0.61
CA ALA A 189 1.65 -19.99 0.82
C ALA A 189 2.85 -20.39 1.68
N PRO A 190 3.86 -19.51 1.83
CA PRO A 190 5.10 -19.83 2.55
C PRO A 190 4.94 -19.70 4.06
N ASP A 191 5.80 -20.41 4.81
CA ASP A 191 6.04 -20.14 6.21
C ASP A 191 6.93 -18.89 6.40
N PRO A 192 6.91 -18.24 7.60
CA PRO A 192 7.74 -17.07 7.87
C PRO A 192 9.24 -17.27 7.60
N ARG A 193 9.79 -18.44 7.87
CA ARG A 193 11.21 -18.78 7.58
C ARG A 193 11.52 -18.88 6.09
N VAL A 194 10.54 -19.04 5.25
CA VAL A 194 10.70 -19.02 3.78
C VAL A 194 10.82 -17.58 3.28
N VAL A 195 10.03 -16.67 3.83
CA VAL A 195 10.06 -15.24 3.48
C VAL A 195 11.25 -14.56 4.17
N TYR A 196 11.52 -14.92 5.42
CA TYR A 196 12.58 -14.37 6.27
C TYR A 196 13.50 -15.50 6.80
N PRO A 197 14.43 -16.02 5.97
CA PRO A 197 15.22 -17.21 6.31
C PRO A 197 16.11 -17.02 7.54
N ASP A 198 16.63 -15.82 7.71
CA ASP A 198 17.51 -15.47 8.83
C ASP A 198 16.75 -14.76 9.97
N GLY A 199 15.42 -14.86 9.99
CA GLY A 199 14.59 -14.15 10.95
C GLY A 199 14.27 -12.72 10.51
N GLU A 200 14.23 -11.78 11.44
CA GLU A 200 13.90 -10.39 11.14
C GLU A 200 14.97 -9.74 10.25
N PRO A 201 14.59 -9.14 9.10
CA PRO A 201 15.55 -8.56 8.15
C PRO A 201 16.43 -7.47 8.78
N GLY A 202 17.75 -7.55 8.55
CA GLY A 202 18.70 -6.53 8.99
C GLY A 202 18.60 -5.23 8.18
N VAL A 203 18.15 -5.30 6.93
CA VAL A 203 17.85 -4.13 6.09
C VAL A 203 16.36 -3.87 6.16
N ARG A 204 15.97 -2.65 6.51
CA ARG A 204 14.56 -2.26 6.67
C ARG A 204 14.21 -1.12 5.74
N LEU A 205 12.96 -1.09 5.31
CA LEU A 205 12.40 0.02 4.55
C LEU A 205 11.75 1.02 5.49
N ASP A 206 12.07 2.30 5.29
CA ASP A 206 11.38 3.41 5.94
C ASP A 206 10.22 3.84 5.04
N PRO A 207 8.96 3.75 5.49
CA PRO A 207 7.79 4.13 4.71
C PRO A 207 7.59 5.65 4.59
N GLY A 208 8.45 6.45 5.24
CA GLY A 208 8.42 7.91 5.17
C GLY A 208 7.23 8.56 5.91
N PRO A 209 7.01 9.87 5.66
CA PRO A 209 6.05 10.67 6.44
C PRO A 209 4.59 10.24 6.28
N MET A 210 4.21 9.62 5.15
CA MET A 210 2.86 9.09 4.99
C MET A 210 2.51 8.03 6.06
N ALA A 211 3.48 7.32 6.59
CA ALA A 211 3.27 6.31 7.62
C ALA A 211 3.26 6.88 9.06
N ALA A 212 3.41 8.17 9.23
CA ALA A 212 3.34 8.82 10.55
C ALA A 212 1.93 9.30 10.91
N VAL A 213 0.96 9.14 10.01
CA VAL A 213 -0.40 9.68 10.14
C VAL A 213 -1.44 8.58 10.05
N LEU A 214 -2.68 8.84 10.48
CA LEU A 214 -3.85 7.96 10.38
C LEU A 214 -3.54 6.52 10.84
N GLU A 215 -3.60 5.52 9.93
CA GLU A 215 -3.31 4.12 10.26
C GLU A 215 -1.88 3.93 10.79
N GLY A 216 -0.92 4.67 10.24
CA GLY A 216 0.48 4.58 10.69
C GLY A 216 0.71 5.20 12.07
N ALA A 217 -0.02 6.25 12.44
CA ALA A 217 0.03 6.82 13.79
C ALA A 217 -0.49 5.82 14.84
N VAL A 218 -1.54 5.06 14.49
CA VAL A 218 -2.13 4.02 15.36
C VAL A 218 -1.28 2.75 15.40
N ARG A 219 -0.59 2.43 14.30
CA ARG A 219 0.20 1.20 14.09
C ARG A 219 1.61 1.52 13.56
N PRO A 220 2.51 2.08 14.37
CA PRO A 220 3.78 2.67 13.90
C PRO A 220 4.71 1.75 13.12
N THR A 221 4.66 0.43 13.36
CA THR A 221 5.52 -0.56 12.67
C THR A 221 4.85 -1.19 11.45
N HIS A 222 3.55 -0.98 11.27
CA HIS A 222 2.73 -1.67 10.28
C HIS A 222 3.25 -1.48 8.85
N PHE A 223 3.39 -0.24 8.40
CA PHE A 223 3.74 0.04 7.01
C PHE A 223 5.18 -0.35 6.66
N ALA A 224 6.12 -0.26 7.60
CA ALA A 224 7.46 -0.79 7.39
C ALA A 224 7.43 -2.31 7.14
N GLY A 225 6.65 -3.05 7.93
CA GLY A 225 6.43 -4.48 7.73
C GLY A 225 5.73 -4.80 6.41
N VAL A 226 4.74 -4.00 6.01
CA VAL A 226 4.04 -4.14 4.72
C VAL A 226 5.00 -3.92 3.55
N LEU A 227 5.75 -2.81 3.53
CA LEU A 227 6.70 -2.53 2.45
C LEU A 227 7.75 -3.63 2.33
N GLN A 228 8.25 -4.12 3.46
CA GLN A 228 9.25 -5.19 3.49
C GLN A 228 8.74 -6.47 2.81
N VAL A 229 7.56 -6.95 3.18
CA VAL A 229 7.00 -8.17 2.60
C VAL A 229 6.58 -7.98 1.16
N VAL A 230 5.95 -6.85 0.82
CA VAL A 230 5.48 -6.56 -0.54
C VAL A 230 6.65 -6.52 -1.52
N LEU A 231 7.76 -5.85 -1.16
CA LEU A 231 8.94 -5.78 -2.01
C LEU A 231 9.59 -7.16 -2.20
N ILE A 232 9.72 -7.95 -1.13
CA ILE A 232 10.23 -9.34 -1.21
C ILE A 232 9.37 -10.18 -2.16
N LEU A 233 8.05 -10.15 -1.98
CA LEU A 233 7.13 -10.93 -2.81
C LEU A 233 7.13 -10.46 -4.27
N MET A 234 7.24 -9.17 -4.54
CA MET A 234 7.41 -8.64 -5.89
C MET A 234 8.68 -9.18 -6.54
N HIS A 235 9.80 -9.25 -5.81
CA HIS A 235 11.06 -9.82 -6.34
C HIS A 235 10.96 -11.33 -6.58
N LEU A 236 10.33 -12.08 -5.69
CA LEU A 236 10.18 -13.53 -5.83
C LEU A 236 9.26 -13.91 -7.00
N VAL A 237 8.20 -13.14 -7.22
CA VAL A 237 7.20 -13.41 -8.29
C VAL A 237 7.62 -12.82 -9.63
N GLY A 238 8.27 -11.66 -9.65
CA GLY A 238 8.58 -10.90 -10.87
C GLY A 238 7.32 -10.53 -11.66
N PRO A 239 6.29 -9.91 -11.06
CA PRO A 239 5.05 -9.62 -11.75
C PRO A 239 5.20 -8.36 -12.62
N ARG A 240 4.39 -8.27 -13.69
CA ARG A 240 4.15 -7.01 -14.40
C ARG A 240 3.14 -6.13 -13.68
N TRP A 241 2.13 -6.74 -13.06
CA TRP A 241 1.07 -6.04 -12.32
C TRP A 241 0.94 -6.57 -10.90
N ALA A 242 0.79 -5.66 -9.94
CA ALA A 242 0.43 -5.96 -8.56
C ALA A 242 -0.90 -5.28 -8.23
N VAL A 243 -1.90 -6.09 -7.87
CA VAL A 243 -3.27 -5.63 -7.69
C VAL A 243 -3.57 -5.42 -6.21
N PHE A 244 -4.06 -4.22 -5.87
CA PHE A 244 -4.35 -3.79 -4.50
C PHE A 244 -5.76 -3.22 -4.38
N GLY A 245 -6.42 -3.46 -3.25
CA GLY A 245 -7.71 -2.87 -2.94
C GLY A 245 -7.60 -1.42 -2.44
N ARG A 246 -8.51 -0.55 -2.88
CA ARG A 246 -8.63 0.84 -2.40
C ARG A 246 -9.11 0.94 -0.95
N LYS A 247 -9.61 -0.15 -0.37
CA LYS A 247 -10.03 -0.17 1.04
C LYS A 247 -8.90 0.23 1.98
N ASP A 248 -7.72 -0.29 1.76
CA ASP A 248 -6.51 0.04 2.52
C ASP A 248 -5.74 1.15 1.78
N ALA A 249 -6.42 2.31 1.62
CA ALA A 249 -5.98 3.40 0.75
C ALA A 249 -4.58 3.94 1.11
N GLN A 250 -4.25 4.06 2.39
CA GLN A 250 -2.93 4.50 2.83
C GLN A 250 -1.85 3.48 2.48
N GLN A 251 -2.13 2.20 2.63
CA GLN A 251 -1.24 1.14 2.17
C GLN A 251 -1.02 1.22 0.66
N LEU A 252 -2.07 1.41 -0.11
CA LEU A 252 -1.98 1.56 -1.57
C LEU A 252 -1.09 2.75 -1.96
N ALA A 253 -1.24 3.90 -1.31
CA ALA A 253 -0.44 5.10 -1.58
C ALA A 253 1.05 4.86 -1.23
N ILE A 254 1.35 4.29 -0.05
CA ILE A 254 2.71 4.02 0.41
C ILE A 254 3.40 2.97 -0.49
N VAL A 255 2.70 1.90 -0.88
CA VAL A 255 3.23 0.89 -1.81
C VAL A 255 3.46 1.50 -3.20
N SER A 256 2.57 2.35 -3.67
CA SER A 256 2.74 3.06 -4.95
C SER A 256 3.95 3.99 -4.93
N ALA A 257 4.17 4.69 -3.81
CA ALA A 257 5.37 5.52 -3.60
C ALA A 257 6.63 4.66 -3.60
N MET A 258 6.66 3.54 -2.88
CA MET A 258 7.79 2.61 -2.88
C MET A 258 8.14 2.12 -4.31
N VAL A 259 7.14 1.69 -5.07
CA VAL A 259 7.34 1.21 -6.44
C VAL A 259 7.94 2.29 -7.33
N ARG A 260 7.45 3.52 -7.24
CA ARG A 260 7.95 4.67 -7.98
C ARG A 260 9.36 5.05 -7.55
N ASP A 261 9.58 5.25 -6.25
CA ASP A 261 10.82 5.82 -5.69
C ASP A 261 12.00 4.84 -5.74
N LEU A 262 11.72 3.52 -5.67
CA LEU A 262 12.71 2.46 -5.82
C LEU A 262 12.81 1.92 -7.25
N ALA A 263 12.10 2.54 -8.22
CA ALA A 263 12.06 2.12 -9.62
C ALA A 263 11.77 0.62 -9.80
N VAL A 264 10.86 0.06 -8.98
CA VAL A 264 10.44 -1.34 -9.10
C VAL A 264 9.65 -1.50 -10.39
N PRO A 265 10.01 -2.44 -11.30
CA PRO A 265 9.40 -2.56 -12.62
C PRO A 265 8.02 -3.26 -12.56
N VAL A 266 7.12 -2.74 -11.74
CA VAL A 266 5.77 -3.28 -11.48
C VAL A 266 4.75 -2.16 -11.59
N GLU A 267 3.66 -2.40 -12.31
CA GLU A 267 2.51 -1.50 -12.34
C GLU A 267 1.54 -1.82 -11.20
N ILE A 268 1.24 -0.84 -10.35
CA ILE A 268 0.23 -0.97 -9.30
C ILE A 268 -1.15 -0.77 -9.90
N VAL A 269 -2.05 -1.73 -9.67
CA VAL A 269 -3.41 -1.72 -10.18
C VAL A 269 -4.38 -1.60 -9.00
N PRO A 270 -5.03 -0.44 -8.81
CA PRO A 270 -6.04 -0.28 -7.76
C PRO A 270 -7.37 -0.90 -8.18
N VAL A 271 -8.07 -1.52 -7.23
CA VAL A 271 -9.44 -2.05 -7.40
C VAL A 271 -10.36 -1.45 -6.34
N ASP A 272 -11.56 -1.07 -6.74
CA ASP A 272 -12.52 -0.41 -5.89
C ASP A 272 -12.99 -1.26 -4.71
N ILE A 273 -13.51 -0.57 -3.68
CA ILE A 273 -13.98 -1.21 -2.45
C ILE A 273 -15.23 -2.03 -2.74
N ARG A 274 -15.12 -3.33 -2.49
CA ARG A 274 -16.28 -4.20 -2.46
C ARG A 274 -17.09 -3.93 -1.19
N ARG A 275 -18.38 -3.69 -1.35
CA ARG A 275 -19.31 -3.55 -0.23
C ARG A 275 -20.24 -4.74 -0.13
N GLU A 276 -20.63 -5.08 1.08
CA GLU A 276 -21.69 -6.03 1.33
C GLU A 276 -23.04 -5.42 0.96
N ARG A 277 -24.12 -6.22 0.93
CA ARG A 277 -25.44 -5.75 0.46
C ARG A 277 -26.00 -4.59 1.26
N ASP A 278 -25.61 -4.46 2.52
CA ASP A 278 -26.02 -3.40 3.44
C ASP A 278 -25.13 -2.16 3.39
N GLY A 279 -24.09 -2.16 2.52
CA GLY A 279 -23.18 -1.04 2.31
C GLY A 279 -21.88 -1.12 3.13
N LEU A 280 -21.74 -2.06 4.07
CA LEU A 280 -20.52 -2.23 4.84
C LEU A 280 -19.33 -2.60 3.91
N ALA A 281 -18.19 -1.93 4.05
CA ALA A 281 -16.97 -2.33 3.34
C ALA A 281 -16.57 -3.75 3.73
N MET A 282 -16.32 -4.60 2.73
CA MET A 282 -15.99 -6.00 2.97
C MET A 282 -14.64 -6.15 3.64
N SER A 283 -14.60 -6.91 4.73
CA SER A 283 -13.41 -7.16 5.54
C SER A 283 -13.50 -8.50 6.26
N SER A 284 -12.37 -9.21 6.39
CA SER A 284 -12.29 -10.42 7.23
C SER A 284 -12.68 -10.14 8.69
N ARG A 285 -12.45 -8.93 9.19
CA ARG A 285 -12.83 -8.50 10.53
C ARG A 285 -14.34 -8.33 10.74
N ASN A 286 -15.14 -8.25 9.66
CA ASN A 286 -16.59 -8.20 9.78
C ASN A 286 -17.18 -9.46 10.46
N SER A 287 -16.47 -10.59 10.39
CA SER A 287 -16.85 -11.84 11.08
C SER A 287 -16.80 -11.73 12.61
N TYR A 288 -16.11 -10.74 13.16
CA TYR A 288 -16.02 -10.51 14.61
C TYR A 288 -17.22 -9.73 15.17
N LEU A 289 -18.02 -9.10 14.29
CA LEU A 289 -19.13 -8.26 14.69
C LEU A 289 -20.37 -9.10 15.06
N SER A 290 -20.96 -8.82 16.23
CA SER A 290 -22.32 -9.29 16.51
C SER A 290 -23.33 -8.63 15.55
N PRO A 291 -24.55 -9.17 15.40
CA PRO A 291 -25.59 -8.55 14.57
C PRO A 291 -25.87 -7.10 14.95
N GLU A 292 -25.85 -6.77 16.23
CA GLU A 292 -26.04 -5.41 16.73
C GLU A 292 -24.84 -4.50 16.38
N GLN A 293 -23.61 -4.98 16.62
CA GLN A 293 -22.39 -4.26 16.26
C GLN A 293 -22.30 -4.03 14.73
N ARG A 294 -22.74 -5.02 13.95
CA ARG A 294 -22.80 -4.88 12.50
C ARG A 294 -23.75 -3.74 12.08
N GLY A 295 -24.92 -3.65 12.69
CA GLY A 295 -25.84 -2.53 12.46
C GLY A 295 -25.24 -1.16 12.78
N ARG A 296 -24.44 -1.07 13.86
CA ARG A 296 -23.71 0.14 14.24
C ARG A 296 -22.57 0.45 13.26
N ALA A 297 -21.85 -0.55 12.78
CA ALA A 297 -20.73 -0.40 11.82
C ALA A 297 -21.17 0.25 10.51
N LEU A 298 -22.43 0.18 10.12
CA LEU A 298 -22.97 0.86 8.95
C LEU A 298 -22.86 2.40 9.04
N ALA A 299 -22.63 2.95 10.23
CA ALA A 299 -22.37 4.37 10.39
C ALA A 299 -21.15 4.83 9.58
N LEU A 300 -20.11 3.98 9.39
CA LEU A 300 -18.93 4.33 8.60
C LEU A 300 -19.31 4.61 7.14
N SER A 301 -20.02 3.69 6.49
CA SER A 301 -20.44 3.88 5.11
C SER A 301 -21.42 5.04 4.94
N ARG A 302 -22.32 5.24 5.90
CA ARG A 302 -23.26 6.39 5.90
C ARG A 302 -22.52 7.73 6.06
N ALA A 303 -21.47 7.78 6.86
CA ALA A 303 -20.63 8.98 7.02
C ALA A 303 -19.94 9.35 5.70
N LEU A 304 -19.43 8.35 4.95
CA LEU A 304 -18.87 8.60 3.63
C LEU A 304 -19.92 9.15 2.65
N GLU A 305 -21.13 8.63 2.67
CA GLU A 305 -22.23 9.15 1.85
C GLU A 305 -22.64 10.56 2.26
N ALA A 306 -22.63 10.90 3.58
CA ALA A 306 -22.87 12.26 4.05
C ALA A 306 -21.79 13.22 3.53
N GLY A 307 -20.52 12.80 3.55
CA GLY A 307 -19.42 13.57 2.98
C GLY A 307 -19.58 13.79 1.46
N ARG A 308 -19.95 12.75 0.70
CA ARG A 308 -20.24 12.87 -0.73
C ARG A 308 -21.40 13.83 -1.02
N ALA A 309 -22.47 13.73 -0.25
CA ALA A 309 -23.62 14.62 -0.38
C ALA A 309 -23.24 16.08 -0.10
N ALA A 310 -22.39 16.33 0.91
CA ALA A 310 -21.89 17.68 1.20
C ALA A 310 -21.05 18.23 0.04
N ALA A 311 -20.14 17.43 -0.53
CA ALA A 311 -19.36 17.82 -1.70
C ALA A 311 -20.26 18.15 -2.91
N ALA A 312 -21.25 17.29 -3.19
CA ALA A 312 -22.22 17.53 -4.25
C ALA A 312 -23.06 18.81 -4.06
N ALA A 313 -23.21 19.24 -2.78
CA ALA A 313 -23.83 20.52 -2.43
C ALA A 313 -22.85 21.72 -2.47
N GLY A 314 -21.60 21.53 -2.91
CA GLY A 314 -20.58 22.56 -3.04
C GLY A 314 -19.78 22.83 -1.74
N ALA A 315 -19.78 21.91 -0.78
CA ALA A 315 -18.95 22.04 0.41
C ALA A 315 -17.46 21.79 0.06
N ASP A 316 -16.60 22.55 0.72
CA ASP A 316 -15.16 22.36 0.69
C ASP A 316 -14.72 21.11 1.52
N ALA A 317 -13.43 20.81 1.54
CA ALA A 317 -12.87 19.70 2.30
C ALA A 317 -13.25 19.71 3.79
N ALA A 318 -13.31 20.91 4.41
CA ALA A 318 -13.70 21.05 5.80
C ALA A 318 -15.19 20.74 6.02
N GLY A 319 -16.05 21.17 5.10
CA GLY A 319 -17.48 20.85 5.09
C GLY A 319 -17.75 19.35 4.90
N VAL A 320 -17.02 18.71 3.97
CA VAL A 320 -17.07 17.25 3.75
C VAL A 320 -16.69 16.50 5.02
N ARG A 321 -15.57 16.86 5.63
CA ARG A 321 -15.12 16.25 6.89
C ARG A 321 -16.14 16.42 8.00
N ARG A 322 -16.67 17.64 8.17
CA ARG A 322 -17.67 17.95 9.21
C ARG A 322 -18.94 17.10 9.04
N ALA A 323 -19.48 17.00 7.82
CA ALA A 323 -20.68 16.21 7.57
C ALA A 323 -20.50 14.73 7.92
N ALA A 324 -19.33 14.16 7.61
CA ALA A 324 -19.00 12.78 7.96
C ALA A 324 -18.81 12.61 9.47
N ALA A 325 -18.13 13.54 10.14
CA ALA A 325 -17.87 13.51 11.57
C ALA A 325 -19.16 13.61 12.40
N GLU A 326 -20.05 14.56 12.08
CA GLU A 326 -21.34 14.74 12.75
C GLU A 326 -22.19 13.47 12.73
N LEU A 327 -22.17 12.71 11.62
CA LEU A 327 -22.90 11.45 11.51
C LEU A 327 -22.27 10.37 12.38
N LEU A 328 -20.95 10.25 12.43
CA LEU A 328 -20.26 9.26 13.24
C LEU A 328 -20.38 9.55 14.73
N ASP A 329 -20.24 10.82 15.13
CA ASP A 329 -20.35 11.28 16.52
C ASP A 329 -21.77 11.06 17.07
N ALA A 330 -22.80 11.15 16.21
CA ALA A 330 -24.19 10.86 16.58
C ALA A 330 -24.51 9.36 16.63
N ALA A 331 -23.61 8.48 16.17
CA ALA A 331 -23.88 7.04 16.09
C ALA A 331 -23.60 6.33 17.43
N PRO A 332 -24.61 5.76 18.12
CA PRO A 332 -24.42 5.16 19.42
C PRO A 332 -23.55 3.89 19.33
N GLY A 333 -22.55 3.81 20.22
CA GLY A 333 -21.63 2.67 20.31
C GLY A 333 -20.62 2.58 19.17
N VAL A 334 -20.35 3.70 18.52
CA VAL A 334 -19.23 3.91 17.59
C VAL A 334 -18.24 4.87 18.24
N GLU A 335 -17.02 4.44 18.42
CA GLU A 335 -15.90 5.26 18.93
C GLU A 335 -15.04 5.69 17.75
N VAL A 336 -15.07 6.98 17.42
CA VAL A 336 -14.36 7.52 16.26
C VAL A 336 -12.88 7.67 16.58
N ASP A 337 -12.01 7.03 15.79
CA ASP A 337 -10.57 7.24 15.87
C ASP A 337 -10.15 8.47 15.05
N TYR A 338 -10.65 8.56 13.81
CA TYR A 338 -10.43 9.73 12.95
C TYR A 338 -11.49 9.86 11.86
N VAL A 339 -11.70 11.10 11.42
CA VAL A 339 -12.33 11.50 10.15
C VAL A 339 -11.39 12.48 9.47
N ALA A 340 -10.83 12.10 8.34
CA ALA A 340 -9.82 12.87 7.63
C ALA A 340 -10.19 13.07 6.16
N VAL A 341 -9.90 14.26 5.63
CA VAL A 341 -9.93 14.54 4.19
C VAL A 341 -8.50 14.86 3.76
N VAL A 342 -7.93 13.99 2.95
CA VAL A 342 -6.51 14.04 2.56
C VAL A 342 -6.34 13.95 1.05
N ASP A 343 -5.19 14.35 0.58
CA ASP A 343 -4.72 14.05 -0.76
C ASP A 343 -4.51 12.53 -0.91
N PRO A 344 -5.10 11.87 -1.93
CA PRO A 344 -5.07 10.42 -2.04
C PRO A 344 -3.68 9.84 -2.33
N LEU A 345 -2.71 10.65 -2.79
CA LEU A 345 -1.37 10.20 -3.14
C LEU A 345 -0.32 10.48 -2.07
N THR A 346 -0.49 11.56 -1.32
CA THR A 346 0.49 12.06 -0.35
C THR A 346 0.03 11.93 1.10
N PHE A 347 -1.26 11.72 1.33
CA PHE A 347 -1.91 11.72 2.64
C PHE A 347 -1.70 13.03 3.43
N VAL A 348 -1.41 14.12 2.72
CA VAL A 348 -1.41 15.46 3.29
C VAL A 348 -2.85 15.92 3.51
N GLU A 349 -3.12 16.50 4.69
CA GLU A 349 -4.47 16.94 5.05
C GLU A 349 -4.94 18.10 4.17
N ARG A 350 -6.18 18.02 3.70
CA ARG A 350 -6.84 19.04 2.88
C ARG A 350 -7.85 19.88 3.67
N ALA A 351 -8.31 19.42 4.81
CA ALA A 351 -9.39 20.04 5.58
C ALA A 351 -8.94 21.10 6.60
N GLY A 352 -7.66 21.33 6.77
CA GLY A 352 -7.10 22.39 7.62
C GLY A 352 -7.45 22.29 9.11
N ALA A 353 -7.71 21.12 9.66
CA ALA A 353 -8.21 20.97 11.02
C ALA A 353 -7.45 19.92 11.86
N GLY A 354 -6.22 20.26 12.24
CA GLY A 354 -5.74 19.86 13.55
C GLY A 354 -5.42 18.39 13.83
N LEU A 355 -5.23 17.55 12.80
CA LEU A 355 -4.70 16.20 13.01
C LEU A 355 -3.18 16.18 13.24
N GLY A 356 -2.54 17.36 13.36
CA GLY A 356 -1.09 17.48 13.55
C GLY A 356 -0.29 17.02 12.33
N LEU A 357 -0.93 16.89 11.17
CA LEU A 357 -0.28 16.52 9.93
C LEU A 357 0.56 17.71 9.41
N PRO A 358 1.68 17.46 8.70
CA PRO A 358 2.41 18.52 8.02
C PRO A 358 1.45 19.31 7.14
N GLY A 359 1.33 20.60 7.40
CA GLY A 359 0.33 21.46 6.78
C GLY A 359 0.49 21.56 5.28
N ALA A 360 -0.64 21.58 4.61
CA ALA A 360 -0.76 21.87 3.19
C ALA A 360 -0.84 23.38 2.96
N ASP A 361 0.16 24.15 3.35
CA ASP A 361 0.25 25.55 2.94
C ASP A 361 0.37 25.58 1.40
N GLY A 362 -0.72 25.91 0.72
CA GLY A 362 -0.76 26.10 -0.74
C GLY A 362 -1.25 24.90 -1.59
N VAL A 363 -1.83 23.86 -1.00
CA VAL A 363 -2.46 22.80 -1.82
C VAL A 363 -3.83 23.26 -2.30
N ALA A 364 -4.08 23.10 -3.62
CA ALA A 364 -5.33 23.54 -4.26
C ALA A 364 -6.57 22.99 -3.54
N ALA A 365 -7.55 23.86 -3.33
CA ALA A 365 -8.81 23.51 -2.66
C ALA A 365 -9.72 22.61 -3.53
N ALA A 366 -9.43 22.50 -4.83
CA ALA A 366 -10.20 21.77 -5.82
C ALA A 366 -9.51 20.45 -6.22
N GLY A 367 -10.28 19.49 -6.73
CA GLY A 367 -9.81 18.22 -7.24
C GLY A 367 -10.16 17.03 -6.34
N GLU A 368 -9.65 15.84 -6.72
CA GLU A 368 -9.96 14.60 -6.03
C GLU A 368 -9.30 14.56 -4.64
N VAL A 369 -10.09 14.26 -3.62
CA VAL A 369 -9.66 14.04 -2.24
C VAL A 369 -10.12 12.67 -1.74
N LEU A 370 -9.44 12.16 -0.73
CA LEU A 370 -9.85 10.94 -0.02
C LEU A 370 -10.47 11.33 1.32
N LEU A 371 -11.76 11.05 1.50
CA LEU A 371 -12.40 11.03 2.80
C LEU A 371 -12.15 9.65 3.42
N ALA A 372 -11.40 9.61 4.51
CA ALA A 372 -11.05 8.40 5.23
C ALA A 372 -11.60 8.43 6.66
N VAL A 373 -12.18 7.32 7.09
CA VAL A 373 -12.76 7.16 8.44
C VAL A 373 -12.24 5.90 9.11
N ALA A 374 -12.00 5.98 10.41
CA ALA A 374 -11.74 4.84 11.26
C ALA A 374 -12.52 4.97 12.55
N ALA A 375 -13.09 3.85 12.99
CA ALA A 375 -13.85 3.80 14.24
C ALA A 375 -13.80 2.39 14.85
N ARG A 376 -14.02 2.33 16.17
CA ARG A 376 -14.23 1.10 16.92
C ARG A 376 -15.69 0.85 17.12
N VAL A 377 -16.11 -0.40 16.91
CA VAL A 377 -17.46 -0.87 17.21
C VAL A 377 -17.32 -2.09 18.12
N GLY A 378 -17.49 -1.87 19.40
CA GLY A 378 -17.06 -2.83 20.42
C GLY A 378 -15.54 -3.05 20.34
N PRO A 379 -15.04 -4.31 20.34
CA PRO A 379 -13.62 -4.58 20.26
C PRO A 379 -13.05 -4.42 18.84
N THR A 380 -13.91 -4.33 17.81
CA THR A 380 -13.50 -4.39 16.41
C THR A 380 -13.23 -2.99 15.86
N ARG A 381 -12.00 -2.74 15.43
CA ARG A 381 -11.61 -1.54 14.70
C ARG A 381 -11.84 -1.72 13.20
N LEU A 382 -12.56 -0.79 12.60
CA LEU A 382 -12.93 -0.78 11.19
C LEU A 382 -12.44 0.50 10.52
N ILE A 383 -12.11 0.37 9.24
CA ILE A 383 -11.75 1.50 8.36
C ILE A 383 -12.60 1.46 7.09
N ASP A 384 -12.90 2.64 6.58
CA ASP A 384 -13.54 2.80 5.28
C ASP A 384 -13.09 4.12 4.65
N ASN A 385 -13.28 4.27 3.33
CA ASN A 385 -12.92 5.51 2.65
C ASN A 385 -13.73 5.72 1.37
N ALA A 386 -13.66 6.94 0.85
CA ALA A 386 -14.25 7.31 -0.42
C ALA A 386 -13.41 8.38 -1.12
N LEU A 387 -13.20 8.23 -2.42
CA LEU A 387 -12.73 9.31 -3.27
C LEU A 387 -13.90 10.27 -3.56
N ILE A 388 -13.62 11.55 -3.46
CA ILE A 388 -14.58 12.66 -3.63
C ILE A 388 -13.92 13.72 -4.49
N ASP A 389 -14.63 14.17 -5.51
CA ASP A 389 -14.22 15.32 -6.32
C ASP A 389 -14.83 16.59 -5.70
N LEU A 390 -13.99 17.58 -5.43
CA LEU A 390 -14.39 18.87 -4.85
C LEU A 390 -14.63 19.95 -5.91
N GLY A 391 -14.59 19.58 -7.22
CA GLY A 391 -14.87 20.50 -8.33
C GLY A 391 -13.69 21.34 -8.79
#